data_75c52e402a2b8e8b02c4a06d9fdf4e01
#
_entry.id   75c52e402a2b8e8b02c4a06d9fdf4e01
#
_cell.length_a   1.000
_cell.length_b   1.000
_cell.length_c   1.000
_cell.angle_alpha   90.00
_cell.angle_beta   90.00
_cell.angle_gamma   90.00
#
_symmetry.space_group_name_H-M   'P 1'
#
loop_
_entity.id
_entity.type
_entity.pdbx_description
1 polymer ?
#
loop_
_entity_poly.entity_id
_entity_poly.type
_entity_poly.pdbx_seq_one_letter_code
_entity_poly.pdbx_strand_id
1 'polypeptide(L)'
;MNLRAAIATLVALALAACQEAPPPSDEGVARPILYEVADGTGNVQAWLFGTIHALPDGTKWRSEKLNQSIDRAGMLMVEIAALENEPRTRAVFARLATTPGQPDVGLKVNASDRPRLFEMIRKTGLSPRELSATETWAVALLLAQLGGTGDAENGADRAIVRAFLGREIIEFEGVEMQLGIFDQLPEREQRDLLSAVIDEYEEVRKDPSKLRRAWLEGDESTLLQAMNTGILSDPELREALLVGRNQAWLQQLEPRIETGDRPFVAVGTAHLLGDDGLIQMLRDRGYKVSRLQ
;
A
#
# COMPACT_ATOMS: atom_id res chain seq x y z
N MET A 1 -30.16 1.38 -54.47
CA MET A 1 -29.81 2.23 -53.31
C MET A 1 -29.46 1.30 -52.17
N ASN A 2 -28.14 1.15 -51.92
CA ASN A 2 -27.59 0.00 -51.22
C ASN A 2 -27.70 0.13 -49.68
N LEU A 3 -28.35 -0.84 -49.09
CA LEU A 3 -28.56 -1.02 -47.63
C LEU A 3 -27.24 -1.13 -46.81
N ARG A 4 -26.08 -1.14 -47.42
CA ARG A 4 -24.76 -1.23 -46.78
C ARG A 4 -24.16 0.12 -46.38
N ALA A 5 -24.71 1.25 -46.84
CA ALA A 5 -24.21 2.59 -46.51
C ALA A 5 -24.84 3.20 -45.24
N ALA A 6 -25.96 2.64 -44.74
CA ALA A 6 -26.67 3.17 -43.58
C ALA A 6 -26.19 2.58 -42.24
N ILE A 7 -25.37 1.49 -42.25
CA ILE A 7 -24.88 0.83 -41.03
C ILE A 7 -23.52 1.40 -40.56
N ALA A 8 -22.77 2.02 -41.47
CA ALA A 8 -21.45 2.58 -41.13
C ALA A 8 -21.51 3.92 -40.37
N THR A 9 -22.67 4.61 -40.41
CA THR A 9 -22.81 5.94 -39.76
C THR A 9 -23.38 5.87 -38.35
N LEU A 10 -23.91 4.72 -37.91
CA LEU A 10 -24.46 4.53 -36.56
C LEU A 10 -23.47 3.94 -35.53
N VAL A 11 -22.34 3.39 -35.99
CA VAL A 11 -21.29 2.86 -35.11
C VAL A 11 -20.29 3.94 -34.69
N ALA A 12 -20.23 5.07 -35.42
CA ALA A 12 -19.29 6.16 -35.07
C ALA A 12 -19.82 7.12 -33.99
N LEU A 13 -21.10 7.04 -33.58
CA LEU A 13 -21.67 7.90 -32.52
C LEU A 13 -21.77 7.24 -31.14
N ALA A 14 -21.49 5.94 -31.03
CA ALA A 14 -21.55 5.22 -29.77
C ALA A 14 -20.20 5.13 -29.02
N LEU A 15 -19.10 5.61 -29.62
CA LEU A 15 -17.75 5.62 -29.02
C LEU A 15 -17.36 6.97 -28.38
N ALA A 16 -18.27 7.94 -28.34
CA ALA A 16 -18.00 9.26 -27.77
C ALA A 16 -18.58 9.47 -26.35
N ALA A 17 -19.08 8.42 -25.67
CA ALA A 17 -19.80 8.55 -24.41
C ALA A 17 -19.12 7.89 -23.21
N CYS A 18 -17.85 7.47 -23.32
CA CYS A 18 -17.03 7.04 -22.18
C CYS A 18 -15.68 7.78 -22.21
N GLN A 19 -15.70 9.11 -22.27
CA GLN A 19 -14.59 9.87 -21.71
C GLN A 19 -14.91 10.02 -20.22
N GLU A 20 -14.26 9.20 -19.39
CA GLU A 20 -14.11 9.55 -17.98
C GLU A 20 -13.64 11.00 -17.92
N ALA A 21 -14.34 11.82 -17.13
CA ALA A 21 -13.88 13.18 -16.87
C ALA A 21 -12.43 13.06 -16.39
N PRO A 22 -11.50 13.87 -16.94
CA PRO A 22 -10.13 13.87 -16.47
C PRO A 22 -10.18 14.07 -14.95
N PRO A 23 -9.37 13.33 -14.17
CA PRO A 23 -9.32 13.55 -12.73
C PRO A 23 -9.09 15.05 -12.51
N PRO A 24 -9.72 15.66 -11.48
CA PRO A 24 -9.52 17.06 -11.19
C PRO A 24 -8.02 17.30 -11.12
N SER A 25 -7.54 18.29 -11.86
CA SER A 25 -6.14 18.69 -11.87
C SER A 25 -5.78 19.11 -10.44
N ASP A 26 -5.01 18.29 -9.72
CA ASP A 26 -4.39 18.67 -8.45
C ASP A 26 -3.35 19.74 -8.78
N GLU A 27 -3.75 21.00 -8.86
CA GLU A 27 -2.87 22.15 -9.14
C GLU A 27 -2.01 22.54 -7.93
N GLY A 28 -2.05 21.77 -6.84
CA GLY A 28 -1.13 21.91 -5.72
C GLY A 28 0.21 21.20 -5.99
N VAL A 29 1.31 21.79 -5.56
CA VAL A 29 2.61 21.09 -5.54
C VAL A 29 2.48 19.94 -4.56
N ALA A 30 2.47 18.70 -5.06
CA ALA A 30 2.39 17.52 -4.21
C ALA A 30 3.55 17.48 -3.21
N ARG A 31 3.25 17.13 -1.97
CA ARG A 31 4.18 17.10 -0.84
C ARG A 31 4.03 15.81 -0.02
N PRO A 32 4.15 14.62 -0.65
CA PRO A 32 4.09 13.38 0.11
C PRO A 32 5.14 13.39 1.22
N ILE A 33 4.83 12.72 2.32
CA ILE A 33 5.61 12.76 3.55
C ILE A 33 7.05 12.31 3.31
N LEU A 34 8.00 13.23 3.55
CA LEU A 34 9.44 13.00 3.47
C LEU A 34 10.11 13.60 4.70
N TYR A 35 10.88 12.78 5.40
CA TYR A 35 11.65 13.18 6.57
C TYR A 35 13.15 12.97 6.33
N GLU A 36 13.96 13.80 6.98
CA GLU A 36 15.41 13.67 7.08
C GLU A 36 15.76 13.27 8.52
N VAL A 37 16.64 12.29 8.64
CA VAL A 37 17.19 11.82 9.90
C VAL A 37 18.61 12.33 10.02
N ALA A 38 18.93 13.06 11.08
CA ALA A 38 20.27 13.57 11.36
C ALA A 38 20.77 13.09 12.73
N ASP A 39 22.07 12.99 12.87
CA ASP A 39 22.75 12.73 14.15
C ASP A 39 22.72 13.96 15.09
N GLY A 40 23.27 13.81 16.29
CA GLY A 40 23.36 14.88 17.28
C GLY A 40 24.19 16.08 16.85
N THR A 41 25.02 15.95 15.83
CA THR A 41 25.83 17.03 15.24
C THR A 41 25.17 17.72 14.06
N GLY A 42 24.02 17.19 13.61
CA GLY A 42 23.24 17.71 12.49
C GLY A 42 23.64 17.15 11.12
N ASN A 43 24.50 16.13 11.07
CA ASN A 43 24.81 15.47 9.81
C ASN A 43 23.68 14.53 9.40
N VAL A 44 23.25 14.62 8.15
CA VAL A 44 22.18 13.77 7.60
C VAL A 44 22.65 12.34 7.46
N GLN A 45 21.91 11.43 8.07
CA GLN A 45 22.20 10.00 8.12
C GLN A 45 21.24 9.16 7.28
N ALA A 46 19.99 9.59 7.12
CA ALA A 46 18.99 8.85 6.35
C ALA A 46 17.85 9.77 5.89
N TRP A 47 17.01 9.22 5.00
CA TRP A 47 15.71 9.80 4.63
C TRP A 47 14.62 8.76 4.78
N LEU A 48 13.42 9.18 5.21
CA LEU A 48 12.22 8.35 5.33
C LEU A 48 11.14 8.90 4.42
N PHE A 49 10.64 8.10 3.52
CA PHE A 49 9.60 8.47 2.56
C PHE A 49 8.40 7.53 2.67
N GLY A 50 7.21 8.11 2.85
CA GLY A 50 5.95 7.37 2.90
C GLY A 50 5.42 7.09 1.50
N THR A 51 5.30 5.82 1.13
CA THR A 51 4.81 5.39 -0.18
C THR A 51 3.31 5.11 -0.20
N ILE A 52 2.77 5.03 -1.40
CA ILE A 52 1.44 4.54 -1.75
C ILE A 52 1.55 3.58 -2.93
N HIS A 53 0.77 2.48 -2.90
CA HIS A 53 0.94 1.36 -3.84
C HIS A 53 0.30 1.56 -5.22
N ALA A 54 -0.66 2.48 -5.35
CA ALA A 54 -1.36 2.71 -6.61
C ALA A 54 -1.70 4.18 -6.81
N LEU A 55 -1.50 4.68 -8.03
CA LEU A 55 -1.83 6.06 -8.40
C LEU A 55 -2.48 6.07 -9.80
N PRO A 56 -3.36 7.03 -10.09
CA PRO A 56 -3.84 7.28 -11.44
C PRO A 56 -2.70 7.66 -12.39
N ASP A 57 -2.89 7.38 -13.66
CA ASP A 57 -1.96 7.78 -14.72
C ASP A 57 -1.68 9.30 -14.66
N GLY A 58 -0.42 9.65 -14.87
CA GLY A 58 0.01 11.04 -14.94
C GLY A 58 0.01 11.81 -13.61
N THR A 59 -0.24 11.14 -12.47
CA THR A 59 -0.17 11.78 -11.15
C THR A 59 1.23 12.33 -10.89
N LYS A 60 1.34 13.66 -10.70
CA LYS A 60 2.59 14.35 -10.39
C LYS A 60 2.77 14.43 -8.88
N TRP A 61 3.67 13.65 -8.34
CA TRP A 61 3.93 13.60 -6.89
C TRP A 61 5.41 13.80 -6.51
N ARG A 62 6.33 13.68 -7.47
CA ARG A 62 7.77 13.85 -7.21
C ARG A 62 8.11 15.33 -7.09
N SER A 63 8.68 15.70 -5.95
CA SER A 63 9.19 17.04 -5.70
C SER A 63 10.70 17.12 -5.96
N GLU A 64 11.23 18.33 -6.08
CA GLU A 64 12.66 18.56 -6.17
C GLU A 64 13.40 18.10 -4.90
N LYS A 65 12.82 18.32 -3.71
CA LYS A 65 13.39 17.85 -2.44
C LYS A 65 13.51 16.33 -2.38
N LEU A 66 12.48 15.63 -2.84
CA LEU A 66 12.51 14.17 -2.93
C LEU A 66 13.62 13.69 -3.87
N ASN A 67 13.74 14.28 -5.07
CA ASN A 67 14.78 13.91 -6.02
C ASN A 67 16.19 14.18 -5.43
N GLN A 68 16.42 15.34 -4.81
CA GLN A 68 17.69 15.66 -4.14
C GLN A 68 18.01 14.68 -3.01
N SER A 69 17.00 14.22 -2.26
CA SER A 69 17.18 13.21 -1.19
C SER A 69 17.59 11.86 -1.77
N ILE A 70 16.94 11.42 -2.86
CA ILE A 70 17.28 10.20 -3.59
C ILE A 70 18.72 10.26 -4.12
N ASP A 71 19.13 11.41 -4.72
CA ASP A 71 20.47 11.57 -5.30
C ASP A 71 21.58 11.54 -4.22
N ARG A 72 21.28 12.05 -3.02
CA ARG A 72 22.22 12.09 -1.88
C ARG A 72 22.30 10.79 -1.10
N ALA A 73 21.31 9.92 -1.21
CA ALA A 73 21.28 8.66 -0.49
C ALA A 73 22.31 7.67 -1.06
N GLY A 74 22.90 6.84 -0.19
CA GLY A 74 23.86 5.80 -0.60
C GLY A 74 23.18 4.55 -1.12
N MET A 75 22.03 4.18 -0.55
CA MET A 75 21.30 2.95 -0.84
C MET A 75 19.80 3.12 -0.61
N LEU A 76 19.03 2.12 -1.01
CA LEU A 76 17.59 2.06 -0.78
C LEU A 76 17.26 0.93 0.21
N MET A 77 16.34 1.20 1.15
CA MET A 77 15.71 0.16 1.97
C MET A 77 14.19 0.22 1.78
N VAL A 78 13.58 -0.92 1.47
CA VAL A 78 12.14 -1.07 1.14
C VAL A 78 11.55 -2.30 1.78
N GLU A 79 10.23 -2.37 1.88
CA GLU A 79 9.53 -3.58 2.32
C GLU A 79 9.84 -4.76 1.39
N ILE A 80 9.61 -4.55 0.08
CA ILE A 80 9.84 -5.50 -1.00
C ILE A 80 10.49 -4.77 -2.17
N ALA A 81 11.63 -5.26 -2.65
CA ALA A 81 12.30 -4.73 -3.85
C ALA A 81 11.77 -5.38 -5.13
N ALA A 82 11.40 -6.66 -5.06
CA ALA A 82 10.97 -7.45 -6.22
C ALA A 82 9.50 -7.19 -6.62
N LEU A 83 9.01 -5.95 -6.51
CA LEU A 83 7.63 -5.57 -6.83
C LEU A 83 7.23 -5.84 -8.29
N GLU A 84 8.21 -5.86 -9.20
CA GLU A 84 7.99 -6.14 -10.63
C GLU A 84 8.04 -7.64 -10.95
N ASN A 85 8.43 -8.50 -10.00
CA ASN A 85 8.44 -9.94 -10.21
C ASN A 85 7.08 -10.56 -9.87
N GLU A 86 6.05 -10.13 -10.59
CA GLU A 86 4.69 -10.63 -10.42
C GLU A 86 4.54 -12.16 -10.50
N PRO A 87 5.26 -12.91 -11.37
CA PRO A 87 5.18 -14.36 -11.39
C PRO A 87 5.59 -14.99 -10.06
N ARG A 88 6.67 -14.47 -9.42
CA ARG A 88 7.11 -14.94 -8.10
C ARG A 88 6.08 -14.61 -7.02
N THR A 89 5.60 -13.37 -7.00
CA THR A 89 4.60 -12.92 -6.04
C THR A 89 3.32 -13.76 -6.14
N ARG A 90 2.83 -14.00 -7.36
CA ARG A 90 1.67 -14.88 -7.60
C ARG A 90 1.92 -16.31 -7.14
N ALA A 91 3.11 -16.87 -7.38
CA ALA A 91 3.44 -18.23 -6.96
C ALA A 91 3.49 -18.37 -5.43
N VAL A 92 4.10 -17.42 -4.73
CA VAL A 92 4.13 -17.39 -3.26
C VAL A 92 2.71 -17.23 -2.71
N PHE A 93 1.94 -16.28 -3.23
CA PHE A 93 0.55 -16.08 -2.81
C PHE A 93 -0.28 -17.35 -3.01
N ALA A 94 -0.25 -17.96 -4.21
CA ALA A 94 -1.03 -19.17 -4.49
C ALA A 94 -0.67 -20.33 -3.55
N ARG A 95 0.60 -20.47 -3.20
CA ARG A 95 1.08 -21.51 -2.28
C ARG A 95 0.60 -21.29 -0.85
N LEU A 96 0.68 -20.07 -0.33
CA LEU A 96 0.27 -19.74 1.04
C LEU A 96 -1.25 -19.59 1.18
N ALA A 97 -1.90 -19.03 0.17
CA ALA A 97 -3.34 -18.72 0.19
C ALA A 97 -4.25 -19.93 0.02
N THR A 98 -3.71 -21.13 -0.25
CA THR A 98 -4.54 -22.30 -0.64
C THR A 98 -4.34 -23.48 0.30
N THR A 99 -5.38 -23.79 1.08
CA THR A 99 -5.43 -24.96 1.97
C THR A 99 -6.73 -25.72 1.73
N PRO A 100 -6.69 -27.02 1.37
CA PRO A 100 -7.89 -27.83 1.22
C PRO A 100 -8.70 -27.94 2.51
N GLY A 101 -10.03 -27.97 2.39
CA GLY A 101 -10.92 -28.17 3.54
C GLY A 101 -11.28 -26.88 4.28
N GLN A 102 -10.99 -25.71 3.68
CA GLN A 102 -11.46 -24.44 4.21
C GLN A 102 -13.00 -24.43 4.36
N PRO A 103 -13.55 -23.74 5.37
CA PRO A 103 -14.99 -23.51 5.48
C PRO A 103 -15.50 -22.69 4.30
N ASP A 104 -16.80 -22.80 4.00
CA ASP A 104 -17.45 -21.90 3.04
C ASP A 104 -17.11 -20.44 3.35
N VAL A 105 -16.81 -19.67 2.31
CA VAL A 105 -16.38 -18.27 2.46
C VAL A 105 -17.38 -17.42 3.24
N GLY A 106 -18.69 -17.71 3.13
CA GLY A 106 -19.72 -17.04 3.93
C GLY A 106 -19.68 -17.37 5.43
N LEU A 107 -18.97 -18.43 5.84
CA LEU A 107 -18.75 -18.77 7.24
C LEU A 107 -17.50 -18.12 7.85
N LYS A 108 -16.71 -17.44 7.03
CA LYS A 108 -15.50 -16.71 7.45
C LYS A 108 -15.80 -15.34 8.05
N VAL A 109 -17.03 -14.88 7.96
CA VAL A 109 -17.52 -13.60 8.52
C VAL A 109 -18.80 -13.81 9.34
N ASN A 110 -19.16 -12.80 10.13
CA ASN A 110 -20.43 -12.76 10.84
C ASN A 110 -21.63 -12.77 9.87
N ALA A 111 -22.79 -13.23 10.32
CA ALA A 111 -23.98 -13.30 9.50
C ALA A 111 -24.40 -11.95 8.91
N SER A 112 -24.18 -10.86 9.65
CA SER A 112 -24.46 -9.48 9.22
C SER A 112 -23.60 -9.04 8.03
N ASP A 113 -22.38 -9.56 7.91
CA ASP A 113 -21.42 -9.12 6.89
C ASP A 113 -21.51 -9.92 5.58
N ARG A 114 -22.17 -11.09 5.63
CA ARG A 114 -22.32 -11.97 4.46
C ARG A 114 -22.86 -11.28 3.21
N PRO A 115 -23.90 -10.46 3.26
CA PRO A 115 -24.42 -9.80 2.05
C PRO A 115 -23.35 -8.88 1.42
N ARG A 116 -22.60 -8.12 2.22
CA ARG A 116 -21.50 -7.24 1.77
C ARG A 116 -20.35 -8.06 1.19
N LEU A 117 -19.94 -9.13 1.89
CA LEU A 117 -18.92 -10.06 1.42
C LEU A 117 -19.24 -10.60 0.02
N PHE A 118 -20.47 -11.14 -0.17
CA PHE A 118 -20.85 -11.70 -1.45
C PHE A 118 -20.99 -10.64 -2.55
N GLU A 119 -21.38 -9.42 -2.21
CA GLU A 119 -21.34 -8.30 -3.15
C GLU A 119 -19.92 -8.00 -3.61
N MET A 120 -18.96 -7.93 -2.67
CA MET A 120 -17.54 -7.69 -2.98
C MET A 120 -16.95 -8.82 -3.81
N ILE A 121 -17.18 -10.09 -3.46
CA ILE A 121 -16.74 -11.25 -4.24
C ILE A 121 -17.25 -11.16 -5.69
N ARG A 122 -18.52 -10.85 -5.88
CA ARG A 122 -19.08 -10.69 -7.22
C ARG A 122 -18.39 -9.60 -8.05
N LYS A 123 -17.93 -8.51 -7.40
CA LYS A 123 -17.19 -7.43 -8.07
C LYS A 123 -15.79 -7.84 -8.52
N THR A 124 -15.17 -8.83 -7.89
CA THR A 124 -13.91 -9.41 -8.37
C THR A 124 -14.06 -10.27 -9.62
N GLY A 125 -15.29 -10.61 -10.01
CA GLY A 125 -15.56 -11.58 -11.08
C GLY A 125 -15.45 -13.04 -10.62
N LEU A 126 -15.10 -13.30 -9.37
CA LEU A 126 -15.00 -14.63 -8.78
C LEU A 126 -16.35 -15.08 -8.22
N SER A 127 -16.53 -16.39 -8.11
CA SER A 127 -17.64 -17.01 -7.39
C SER A 127 -17.19 -17.50 -6.00
N PRO A 128 -18.09 -17.62 -5.02
CA PRO A 128 -17.78 -18.22 -3.72
C PRO A 128 -17.16 -19.61 -3.82
N ARG A 129 -17.52 -20.39 -4.84
CA ARG A 129 -16.97 -21.73 -5.06
C ARG A 129 -15.50 -21.71 -5.44
N GLU A 130 -15.06 -20.72 -6.20
CA GLU A 130 -13.64 -20.56 -6.57
C GLU A 130 -12.76 -20.22 -5.36
N LEU A 131 -13.35 -19.68 -4.30
CA LEU A 131 -12.69 -19.36 -3.03
C LEU A 131 -12.78 -20.50 -2.00
N SER A 132 -13.27 -21.70 -2.37
CA SER A 132 -13.53 -22.81 -1.44
C SER A 132 -12.28 -23.41 -0.77
N ALA A 133 -11.10 -23.18 -1.31
CA ALA A 133 -9.82 -23.60 -0.72
C ALA A 133 -8.94 -22.40 -0.30
N THR A 134 -9.47 -21.16 -0.37
CA THR A 134 -8.72 -19.95 -0.11
C THR A 134 -8.74 -19.63 1.38
N GLU A 135 -7.59 -19.39 1.96
CA GLU A 135 -7.40 -18.94 3.34
C GLU A 135 -8.16 -17.63 3.60
N THR A 136 -8.55 -17.38 4.85
CA THR A 136 -9.37 -16.21 5.21
C THR A 136 -8.60 -14.91 4.96
N TRP A 137 -7.32 -14.84 5.34
CA TRP A 137 -6.46 -13.68 5.06
C TRP A 137 -6.33 -13.40 3.56
N ALA A 138 -6.25 -14.45 2.76
CA ALA A 138 -6.09 -14.28 1.32
C ALA A 138 -7.37 -13.76 0.65
N VAL A 139 -8.55 -14.17 1.14
CA VAL A 139 -9.83 -13.56 0.75
C VAL A 139 -9.82 -12.07 1.10
N ALA A 140 -9.37 -11.70 2.30
CA ALA A 140 -9.29 -10.30 2.72
C ALA A 140 -8.40 -9.48 1.77
N LEU A 141 -7.18 -9.94 1.45
CA LEU A 141 -6.27 -9.24 0.54
C LEU A 141 -6.81 -9.13 -0.90
N LEU A 142 -7.48 -10.16 -1.41
CA LEU A 142 -8.13 -10.11 -2.72
C LEU A 142 -9.24 -9.05 -2.75
N LEU A 143 -10.02 -8.94 -1.69
CA LEU A 143 -11.13 -7.98 -1.61
C LEU A 143 -10.64 -6.55 -1.33
N ALA A 144 -9.54 -6.36 -0.59
CA ALA A 144 -8.94 -5.06 -0.35
C ALA A 144 -8.56 -4.34 -1.65
N GLN A 145 -8.22 -5.09 -2.71
CA GLN A 145 -7.90 -4.51 -4.02
C GLN A 145 -9.07 -3.75 -4.67
N LEU A 146 -10.32 -4.07 -4.29
CA LEU A 146 -11.51 -3.36 -4.80
C LEU A 146 -11.61 -1.91 -4.33
N GLY A 147 -10.96 -1.57 -3.22
CA GLY A 147 -10.92 -0.20 -2.68
C GLY A 147 -9.85 0.67 -3.35
N GLY A 148 -8.90 0.09 -4.06
CA GLY A 148 -7.81 0.81 -4.71
C GLY A 148 -8.29 1.69 -5.86
N THR A 149 -7.81 2.93 -5.91
CA THR A 149 -8.01 3.84 -7.04
C THR A 149 -6.67 4.14 -7.69
N GLY A 150 -6.47 3.68 -8.91
CA GLY A 150 -5.22 3.85 -9.66
C GLY A 150 -4.61 2.54 -10.10
N ASP A 151 -3.49 2.63 -10.78
CA ASP A 151 -2.71 1.49 -11.25
C ASP A 151 -1.51 1.26 -10.32
N ALA A 152 -1.25 0.01 -9.94
CA ALA A 152 -0.10 -0.37 -9.15
C ALA A 152 1.24 -0.10 -9.88
N GLU A 153 1.24 -0.09 -11.22
CA GLU A 153 2.44 0.28 -11.99
C GLU A 153 2.87 1.73 -11.75
N ASN A 154 1.93 2.60 -11.36
CA ASN A 154 2.16 3.99 -11.02
C ASN A 154 2.45 4.21 -9.53
N GLY A 155 2.51 3.13 -8.73
CA GLY A 155 2.80 3.20 -7.31
C GLY A 155 4.11 3.93 -7.01
N ALA A 156 4.10 4.70 -5.91
CA ALA A 156 5.28 5.44 -5.50
C ALA A 156 6.43 4.52 -5.08
N ASP A 157 6.12 3.39 -4.46
CA ASP A 157 7.06 2.32 -4.10
C ASP A 157 7.82 1.78 -5.33
N ARG A 158 7.11 1.39 -6.40
CA ARG A 158 7.73 0.95 -7.65
C ARG A 158 8.59 2.03 -8.28
N ALA A 159 8.09 3.27 -8.31
CA ALA A 159 8.82 4.39 -8.89
C ALA A 159 10.12 4.71 -8.12
N ILE A 160 10.14 4.54 -6.79
CA ILE A 160 11.34 4.69 -5.97
C ILE A 160 12.31 3.54 -6.23
N VAL A 161 11.87 2.29 -6.27
CA VAL A 161 12.74 1.13 -6.62
C VAL A 161 13.41 1.37 -8.00
N ARG A 162 12.64 1.80 -9.00
CA ARG A 162 13.19 2.14 -10.32
C ARG A 162 14.23 3.27 -10.28
N ALA A 163 14.07 4.25 -9.39
CA ALA A 163 15.03 5.34 -9.23
C ALA A 163 16.38 4.90 -8.62
N PHE A 164 16.42 3.75 -7.98
CA PHE A 164 17.63 3.17 -7.40
C PHE A 164 18.24 2.01 -8.22
N LEU A 165 17.73 1.74 -9.43
CA LEU A 165 18.31 0.70 -10.28
C LEU A 165 19.80 0.96 -10.51
N GLY A 166 20.63 -0.08 -10.29
CA GLY A 166 22.08 0.01 -10.35
C GLY A 166 22.77 0.47 -9.06
N ARG A 167 22.01 0.73 -8.00
CA ARG A 167 22.50 1.02 -6.64
C ARG A 167 22.10 -0.13 -5.70
N GLU A 168 22.63 -0.16 -4.48
CA GLU A 168 22.25 -1.16 -3.49
C GLU A 168 20.80 -0.97 -3.06
N ILE A 169 20.02 -2.07 -3.09
CA ILE A 169 18.64 -2.14 -2.61
C ILE A 169 18.54 -3.28 -1.62
N ILE A 170 18.06 -3.00 -0.42
CA ILE A 170 17.83 -3.99 0.64
C ILE A 170 16.33 -4.09 0.89
N GLU A 171 15.84 -5.33 0.95
CA GLU A 171 14.48 -5.64 1.41
C GLU A 171 14.49 -5.84 2.92
N PHE A 172 13.55 -5.23 3.65
CA PHE A 172 13.32 -5.55 5.06
C PHE A 172 12.72 -6.95 5.22
N GLU A 173 11.83 -7.35 4.34
CA GLU A 173 11.05 -8.59 4.44
C GLU A 173 11.08 -9.41 3.16
N GLY A 174 10.79 -8.81 2.02
CA GLY A 174 10.49 -9.51 0.78
C GLY A 174 9.10 -10.17 0.79
N VAL A 175 8.68 -10.67 -0.37
CA VAL A 175 7.30 -11.17 -0.61
C VAL A 175 6.92 -12.33 0.33
N GLU A 176 7.84 -13.27 0.55
CA GLU A 176 7.54 -14.50 1.30
C GLU A 176 7.30 -14.22 2.79
N MET A 177 8.12 -13.38 3.39
CA MET A 177 7.95 -12.97 4.79
C MET A 177 6.69 -12.11 4.95
N GLN A 178 6.46 -11.14 4.07
CA GLN A 178 5.32 -10.26 4.17
C GLN A 178 3.98 -11.00 4.03
N LEU A 179 3.85 -11.91 3.06
CA LEU A 179 2.64 -12.76 2.95
C LEU A 179 2.54 -13.77 4.10
N GLY A 180 3.69 -14.24 4.60
CA GLY A 180 3.76 -15.12 5.76
C GLY A 180 3.23 -14.49 7.06
N ILE A 181 3.30 -13.16 7.20
CA ILE A 181 2.69 -12.46 8.35
C ILE A 181 1.18 -12.71 8.38
N PHE A 182 0.50 -12.57 7.26
CA PHE A 182 -0.94 -12.82 7.15
C PHE A 182 -1.30 -14.29 7.32
N ASP A 183 -0.49 -15.18 6.74
CA ASP A 183 -0.67 -16.64 6.80
C ASP A 183 -0.53 -17.18 8.22
N GLN A 184 0.33 -16.58 9.03
CA GLN A 184 0.57 -16.98 10.43
C GLN A 184 -0.41 -16.35 11.42
N LEU A 185 -1.28 -15.43 11.02
CA LEU A 185 -2.33 -14.90 11.88
C LEU A 185 -3.25 -16.06 12.31
N PRO A 186 -3.61 -16.14 13.59
CA PRO A 186 -4.68 -17.04 14.03
C PRO A 186 -5.98 -16.80 13.21
N GLU A 187 -6.77 -17.82 12.99
CA GLU A 187 -8.00 -17.71 12.17
C GLU A 187 -8.96 -16.63 12.67
N ARG A 188 -8.96 -16.34 13.97
CA ARG A 188 -9.77 -15.27 14.54
C ARG A 188 -9.32 -13.91 13.97
N GLU A 189 -8.03 -13.60 14.02
CA GLU A 189 -7.45 -12.37 13.52
C GLU A 189 -7.55 -12.26 11.99
N GLN A 190 -7.48 -13.39 11.27
CA GLN A 190 -7.77 -13.40 9.83
C GLN A 190 -9.22 -13.01 9.53
N ARG A 191 -10.17 -13.41 10.37
CA ARG A 191 -11.60 -13.04 10.25
C ARG A 191 -11.83 -11.57 10.62
N ASP A 192 -11.14 -11.09 11.63
CA ASP A 192 -11.18 -9.68 12.04
C ASP A 192 -10.61 -8.81 10.91
N LEU A 193 -9.50 -9.23 10.28
CA LEU A 193 -8.97 -8.59 9.07
C LEU A 193 -10.00 -8.58 7.92
N LEU A 194 -10.66 -9.70 7.63
CA LEU A 194 -11.66 -9.77 6.57
C LEU A 194 -12.85 -8.85 6.85
N SER A 195 -13.33 -8.80 8.09
CA SER A 195 -14.40 -7.92 8.51
C SER A 195 -13.99 -6.44 8.39
N ALA A 196 -12.77 -6.10 8.83
CA ALA A 196 -12.23 -4.74 8.70
C ALA A 196 -12.11 -4.30 7.23
N VAL A 197 -11.68 -5.19 6.33
CA VAL A 197 -11.64 -4.91 4.87
C VAL A 197 -13.03 -4.64 4.31
N ILE A 198 -14.06 -5.37 4.76
CA ILE A 198 -15.44 -5.13 4.32
C ILE A 198 -15.94 -3.75 4.78
N ASP A 199 -15.63 -3.38 6.02
CA ASP A 199 -16.03 -2.08 6.57
C ASP A 199 -15.28 -0.93 5.91
N GLU A 200 -13.96 -1.07 5.71
CA GLU A 200 -13.13 -0.08 5.04
C GLU A 200 -13.56 0.15 3.58
N TYR A 201 -13.96 -0.92 2.87
CA TYR A 201 -14.46 -0.80 1.51
C TYR A 201 -15.70 0.10 1.43
N GLU A 202 -16.61 0.03 2.40
CA GLU A 202 -17.78 0.90 2.44
C GLU A 202 -17.40 2.38 2.70
N GLU A 203 -16.37 2.64 3.51
CA GLU A 203 -15.86 4.00 3.73
C GLU A 203 -15.13 4.54 2.51
N VAL A 204 -14.28 3.73 1.88
CA VAL A 204 -13.57 4.12 0.64
C VAL A 204 -14.54 4.44 -0.48
N ARG A 205 -15.65 3.73 -0.61
CA ARG A 205 -16.68 4.03 -1.62
C ARG A 205 -17.31 5.41 -1.47
N LYS A 206 -17.35 6.00 -0.28
CA LYS A 206 -17.91 7.35 -0.04
C LYS A 206 -17.00 8.43 -0.61
N ASP A 207 -15.69 8.26 -0.52
CA ASP A 207 -14.67 9.13 -1.09
C ASP A 207 -13.42 8.33 -1.49
N PRO A 208 -13.42 7.73 -2.69
CA PRO A 208 -12.33 6.86 -3.14
C PRO A 208 -10.97 7.57 -3.28
N SER A 209 -10.97 8.89 -3.31
CA SER A 209 -9.75 9.69 -3.47
C SER A 209 -9.22 10.29 -2.16
N LYS A 210 -9.92 10.13 -1.02
CA LYS A 210 -9.57 10.76 0.25
C LYS A 210 -8.13 10.50 0.68
N LEU A 211 -7.76 9.22 0.79
CA LEU A 211 -6.41 8.84 1.24
C LEU A 211 -5.32 9.24 0.25
N ARG A 212 -5.60 9.13 -1.05
CA ARG A 212 -4.68 9.58 -2.09
C ARG A 212 -4.46 11.09 -2.02
N ARG A 213 -5.50 11.90 -1.84
CA ARG A 213 -5.36 13.37 -1.65
C ARG A 213 -4.55 13.66 -0.40
N ALA A 214 -4.90 13.04 0.74
CA ALA A 214 -4.15 13.20 1.98
C ALA A 214 -2.66 12.86 1.81
N TRP A 215 -2.35 11.80 1.07
CA TRP A 215 -0.98 11.42 0.76
C TRP A 215 -0.27 12.46 -0.14
N LEU A 216 -0.93 12.93 -1.21
CA LEU A 216 -0.38 13.96 -2.09
C LEU A 216 -0.12 15.28 -1.37
N GLU A 217 -1.00 15.66 -0.45
CA GLU A 217 -0.91 16.88 0.35
C GLU A 217 0.02 16.74 1.57
N GLY A 218 0.41 15.51 1.91
CA GLY A 218 1.16 15.21 3.13
C GLY A 218 0.36 15.49 4.40
N ASP A 219 -0.96 15.29 4.35
CA ASP A 219 -1.87 15.46 5.49
C ASP A 219 -1.77 14.28 6.47
N GLU A 220 -0.82 14.39 7.40
CA GLU A 220 -0.59 13.38 8.43
C GLU A 220 -1.84 13.16 9.31
N SER A 221 -2.63 14.19 9.56
CA SER A 221 -3.81 14.09 10.41
C SER A 221 -4.86 13.15 9.82
N THR A 222 -5.18 13.34 8.54
CA THR A 222 -6.12 12.46 7.82
C THR A 222 -5.58 11.04 7.71
N LEU A 223 -4.28 10.87 7.45
CA LEU A 223 -3.65 9.55 7.36
C LEU A 223 -3.65 8.82 8.70
N LEU A 224 -3.30 9.50 9.81
CA LEU A 224 -3.37 8.96 11.17
C LEU A 224 -4.80 8.59 11.57
N GLN A 225 -5.78 9.43 11.22
CA GLN A 225 -7.19 9.11 11.47
C GLN A 225 -7.59 7.81 10.77
N ALA A 226 -7.20 7.63 9.51
CA ALA A 226 -7.49 6.40 8.77
C ALA A 226 -6.83 5.16 9.43
N MET A 227 -5.58 5.27 9.89
CA MET A 227 -4.89 4.19 10.62
C MET A 227 -5.63 3.81 11.92
N ASN A 228 -6.19 4.79 12.62
CA ASN A 228 -6.87 4.57 13.90
C ASN A 228 -8.33 4.12 13.76
N THR A 229 -8.90 4.15 12.58
CA THR A 229 -10.31 3.77 12.32
C THR A 229 -10.45 2.60 11.34
N GLY A 230 -9.39 2.20 10.65
CA GLY A 230 -9.36 1.10 9.69
C GLY A 230 -8.82 -0.21 10.29
N ILE A 231 -8.20 -1.02 9.47
CA ILE A 231 -7.63 -2.33 9.84
C ILE A 231 -6.71 -2.23 11.07
N LEU A 232 -5.91 -1.17 11.15
CA LEU A 232 -4.97 -0.96 12.26
C LEU A 232 -5.63 -0.44 13.56
N SER A 233 -6.96 -0.30 13.60
CA SER A 233 -7.68 -0.01 14.85
C SER A 233 -7.79 -1.23 15.77
N ASP A 234 -7.68 -2.43 15.22
CA ASP A 234 -7.59 -3.67 15.96
C ASP A 234 -6.18 -3.83 16.53
N PRO A 235 -6.01 -4.03 17.86
CA PRO A 235 -4.68 -4.08 18.48
C PRO A 235 -3.83 -5.24 18.02
N GLU A 236 -4.41 -6.42 17.79
CA GLU A 236 -3.69 -7.62 17.38
C GLU A 236 -3.22 -7.48 15.92
N LEU A 237 -4.08 -6.95 15.03
CA LEU A 237 -3.70 -6.65 13.66
C LEU A 237 -2.66 -5.52 13.61
N ARG A 238 -2.80 -4.49 14.45
CA ARG A 238 -1.81 -3.41 14.57
C ARG A 238 -0.44 -3.93 14.97
N GLU A 239 -0.39 -4.83 15.98
CA GLU A 239 0.87 -5.44 16.41
C GLU A 239 1.52 -6.24 15.27
N ALA A 240 0.74 -7.09 14.60
CA ALA A 240 1.26 -7.96 13.55
C ALA A 240 1.65 -7.20 12.26
N LEU A 241 0.83 -6.23 11.85
CA LEU A 241 0.97 -5.58 10.55
C LEU A 241 1.79 -4.27 10.60
N LEU A 242 2.02 -3.71 11.79
CA LEU A 242 2.69 -2.42 11.93
C LEU A 242 3.79 -2.45 12.99
N VAL A 243 3.45 -2.65 14.27
CA VAL A 243 4.37 -2.42 15.39
C VAL A 243 5.55 -3.39 15.37
N GLY A 244 5.29 -4.69 15.32
CA GLY A 244 6.32 -5.71 15.26
C GLY A 244 7.22 -5.59 14.03
N ARG A 245 6.65 -5.21 12.89
CA ARG A 245 7.40 -4.96 11.65
C ARG A 245 8.33 -3.74 11.81
N ASN A 246 7.80 -2.61 12.31
CA ASN A 246 8.59 -1.40 12.53
C ASN A 246 9.76 -1.65 13.49
N GLN A 247 9.55 -2.43 14.54
CA GLN A 247 10.63 -2.82 15.49
C GLN A 247 11.71 -3.65 14.79
N ALA A 248 11.31 -4.64 13.98
CA ALA A 248 12.25 -5.48 13.23
C ALA A 248 13.02 -4.67 12.16
N TRP A 249 12.34 -3.73 11.50
CA TRP A 249 12.98 -2.88 10.50
C TRP A 249 13.96 -1.88 11.12
N LEU A 250 13.62 -1.32 12.30
CA LEU A 250 14.51 -0.43 13.01
C LEU A 250 15.84 -1.13 13.36
N GLN A 251 15.79 -2.40 13.78
CA GLN A 251 16.99 -3.20 14.05
C GLN A 251 17.88 -3.40 12.81
N GLN A 252 17.31 -3.39 11.61
CA GLN A 252 18.05 -3.47 10.35
C GLN A 252 18.54 -2.09 9.88
N LEU A 253 17.79 -1.03 10.18
CA LEU A 253 18.07 0.33 9.74
C LEU A 253 19.19 0.98 10.56
N GLU A 254 19.17 0.83 11.89
CA GLU A 254 20.14 1.50 12.79
C GLU A 254 21.61 1.21 12.42
N PRO A 255 22.03 -0.03 12.17
CA PRO A 255 23.40 -0.32 11.76
C PRO A 255 23.82 0.41 10.47
N ARG A 256 22.87 0.58 9.53
CA ARG A 256 23.12 1.29 8.25
C ARG A 256 23.28 2.81 8.45
N ILE A 257 22.55 3.37 9.42
CA ILE A 257 22.70 4.75 9.84
C ILE A 257 24.09 4.94 10.49
N GLU A 258 24.45 4.06 11.42
CA GLU A 258 25.71 4.14 12.18
C GLU A 258 26.95 3.95 11.31
N THR A 259 26.88 3.11 10.28
CA THR A 259 27.99 2.93 9.31
C THR A 259 28.10 4.08 8.30
N GLY A 260 27.13 4.98 8.24
CA GLY A 260 27.14 6.12 7.31
C GLY A 260 26.72 5.73 5.89
N ASP A 261 25.99 4.62 5.72
CA ASP A 261 25.50 4.14 4.42
C ASP A 261 24.45 5.10 3.81
N ARG A 262 23.87 5.98 4.64
CA ARG A 262 22.91 7.00 4.25
C ARG A 262 21.71 6.41 3.49
N PRO A 263 20.95 5.48 4.11
CA PRO A 263 19.82 4.83 3.47
C PRO A 263 18.70 5.82 3.16
N PHE A 264 18.06 5.61 2.00
CA PHE A 264 16.73 6.12 1.69
C PHE A 264 15.73 5.01 2.01
N VAL A 265 14.89 5.22 3.02
CA VAL A 265 13.88 4.25 3.45
C VAL A 265 12.55 4.61 2.79
N ALA A 266 12.01 3.74 1.95
CA ALA A 266 10.72 3.93 1.29
C ALA A 266 9.78 2.79 1.68
N VAL A 267 8.79 3.11 2.52
CA VAL A 267 7.84 2.15 3.08
C VAL A 267 6.43 2.75 3.06
N GLY A 268 5.41 1.91 3.17
CA GLY A 268 4.02 2.37 3.28
C GLY A 268 3.87 3.45 4.34
N THR A 269 3.15 4.52 4.00
CA THR A 269 3.08 5.74 4.83
C THR A 269 2.68 5.45 6.28
N ALA A 270 1.86 4.43 6.52
CA ALA A 270 1.44 4.03 7.86
C ALA A 270 2.64 3.64 8.76
N HIS A 271 3.69 3.05 8.20
CA HIS A 271 4.89 2.67 8.94
C HIS A 271 5.72 3.85 9.47
N LEU A 272 5.49 5.05 8.94
CA LEU A 272 6.23 6.25 9.39
C LEU A 272 5.52 6.98 10.53
N LEU A 273 4.19 6.96 10.56
CA LEU A 273 3.37 7.86 11.37
C LEU A 273 2.93 7.27 12.71
N GLY A 274 2.58 8.16 13.65
CA GLY A 274 2.10 7.80 14.98
C GLY A 274 3.20 7.43 15.95
N ASP A 275 2.79 7.08 17.18
CA ASP A 275 3.71 6.73 18.26
C ASP A 275 4.49 5.44 17.98
N ASP A 276 3.89 4.53 17.21
CA ASP A 276 4.49 3.26 16.76
C ASP A 276 5.21 3.38 15.41
N GLY A 277 5.30 4.59 14.84
CA GLY A 277 5.93 4.83 13.56
C GLY A 277 7.46 4.95 13.66
N LEU A 278 8.16 4.63 12.56
CA LEU A 278 9.62 4.72 12.48
C LEU A 278 10.17 6.11 12.81
N ILE A 279 9.41 7.18 12.50
CA ILE A 279 9.78 8.56 12.85
C ILE A 279 9.91 8.71 14.37
N GLN A 280 8.91 8.26 15.12
CA GLN A 280 8.94 8.37 16.57
C GLN A 280 9.98 7.44 17.18
N MET A 281 10.07 6.20 16.67
CA MET A 281 11.08 5.24 17.14
C MET A 281 12.52 5.77 17.00
N LEU A 282 12.84 6.44 15.88
CA LEU A 282 14.16 7.07 15.68
C LEU A 282 14.38 8.27 16.59
N ARG A 283 13.34 9.08 16.87
CA ARG A 283 13.43 10.17 17.85
C ARG A 283 13.75 9.65 19.24
N ASP A 284 13.12 8.54 19.64
CA ASP A 284 13.36 7.90 20.94
C ASP A 284 14.78 7.32 21.06
N ARG A 285 15.45 7.06 19.93
CA ARG A 285 16.88 6.68 19.85
C ARG A 285 17.82 7.88 19.82
N GLY A 286 17.31 9.11 19.91
CA GLY A 286 18.10 10.33 19.98
C GLY A 286 18.44 10.94 18.61
N TYR A 287 17.92 10.41 17.51
CA TYR A 287 18.07 11.05 16.21
C TYR A 287 17.19 12.29 16.08
N LYS A 288 17.68 13.31 15.39
CA LYS A 288 16.89 14.46 15.02
C LYS A 288 16.14 14.15 13.72
N VAL A 289 14.82 13.97 13.81
CA VAL A 289 13.97 13.66 12.64
C VAL A 289 13.13 14.87 12.28
N SER A 290 13.40 15.45 11.12
CA SER A 290 12.82 16.72 10.64
C SER A 290 12.07 16.49 9.33
N ARG A 291 10.84 17.02 9.25
CA ARG A 291 10.04 16.96 8.02
C ARG A 291 10.64 17.87 6.95
N LEU A 292 10.78 17.39 5.73
CA LEU A 292 11.25 18.14 4.57
C LEU A 292 10.09 18.68 3.73
N GLN A 293 9.01 17.94 3.62
CA GLN A 293 7.78 18.33 2.89
C GLN A 293 6.52 17.68 3.44
#